data_9b486ce990da4c4f0cd4c6cb4cad991f
#
_entry.id   9b486ce990da4c4f0cd4c6cb4cad991f
#
_cell.length_a   1.000
_cell.length_b   1.000
_cell.length_c   1.000
_cell.angle_alpha   90.00
_cell.angle_beta   90.00
_cell.angle_gamma   90.00
#
_symmetry.space_group_name_H-M   'P 1'
#
loop_
_entity.id
_entity.type
_entity.pdbx_description
1 polymer ?
#
loop_
_entity_poly.entity_id
_entity_poly.type
_entity_poly.pdbx_seq_one_letter_code
_entity_poly.pdbx_strand_id
1 'polypeptide(L)'
;MSISKELTQQVFEYRGVDDLYVAKVLQDTAESYICSEPIRLAPVAEVGKTVDSPSEAHYYDNKPLIVIRGEGDDQIQIIIAPPELQRLAFVTGKSFDEDTGMMVDSEPSNDYYALLYRCKGNDGKYRYVARNKGTFSIPAETYHTENNGTDANNVTITYTGIYTTHEFNKGKFDEASQTWVKGSAKGIVVDERYNKAALANFFNAIQTPDTIQASGTIAATGVALAPSSLALTVGDTSQLVPVVLPTNATNKAVTYSSSAETYATVSDEGVVTALEAGTATITVTTEDGGFTDTCSVTVSAAE
;
A
#
# COMPACT_ATOMS: atom_id res chain seq x y z
N MET A 1 13.59 -17.22 -2.47
CA MET A 1 12.34 -17.65 -1.80
C MET A 1 12.38 -19.18 -1.64
N SER A 2 12.50 -19.69 -0.43
CA SER A 2 12.49 -21.14 -0.21
C SER A 2 11.04 -21.61 -0.20
N ILE A 3 10.60 -22.26 -1.26
CA ILE A 3 9.33 -22.98 -1.27
C ILE A 3 9.55 -24.25 -0.46
N SER A 4 8.75 -24.44 0.62
CA SER A 4 8.79 -25.67 1.40
C SER A 4 8.57 -26.87 0.50
N LYS A 5 9.44 -27.87 0.60
CA LYS A 5 9.34 -29.11 -0.18
C LYS A 5 8.18 -30.02 0.25
N GLU A 6 7.60 -29.77 1.39
CA GLU A 6 6.44 -30.49 1.90
C GLU A 6 5.17 -29.70 1.57
N LEU A 7 4.51 -30.06 0.49
CA LEU A 7 3.10 -29.80 0.29
C LEU A 7 2.34 -30.64 1.33
N THR A 8 2.12 -30.09 2.53
CA THR A 8 1.02 -30.54 3.35
C THR A 8 -0.24 -30.24 2.55
N GLN A 9 -0.84 -31.27 2.03
CA GLN A 9 -1.98 -31.22 1.10
C GLN A 9 -3.24 -30.76 1.85
N GLN A 10 -3.29 -29.49 2.23
CA GLN A 10 -4.55 -28.83 2.56
C GLN A 10 -5.16 -28.33 1.24
N VAL A 11 -6.15 -29.08 0.76
CA VAL A 11 -6.99 -28.62 -0.33
C VAL A 11 -7.67 -27.33 0.13
N PHE A 12 -7.31 -26.23 -0.46
CA PHE A 12 -7.87 -24.93 -0.16
C PHE A 12 -8.81 -24.51 -1.27
N GLU A 13 -10.04 -24.21 -0.90
CA GLU A 13 -11.07 -23.70 -1.80
C GLU A 13 -11.58 -22.35 -1.32
N TYR A 14 -11.76 -21.41 -2.24
CA TYR A 14 -12.49 -20.17 -1.97
C TYR A 14 -13.99 -20.46 -2.02
N ARG A 15 -14.74 -20.03 -1.00
CA ARG A 15 -16.18 -20.28 -0.88
C ARG A 15 -17.03 -19.02 -0.88
N GLY A 16 -16.41 -17.86 -1.00
CA GLY A 16 -17.14 -16.60 -1.00
C GLY A 16 -16.23 -15.43 -1.32
N VAL A 17 -16.86 -14.34 -1.68
CA VAL A 17 -16.24 -13.03 -1.85
C VAL A 17 -17.04 -12.01 -1.07
N ASP A 18 -16.35 -11.14 -0.35
CA ASP A 18 -16.94 -10.14 0.52
C ASP A 18 -16.26 -8.77 0.33
N ASP A 19 -16.93 -7.72 0.84
CA ASP A 19 -16.36 -6.41 1.07
C ASP A 19 -15.70 -5.78 -0.16
N LEU A 20 -16.55 -5.47 -1.14
CA LEU A 20 -16.14 -4.77 -2.36
C LEU A 20 -16.11 -3.26 -2.11
N TYR A 21 -14.90 -2.68 -2.14
CA TYR A 21 -14.66 -1.24 -2.00
C TYR A 21 -13.95 -0.68 -3.21
N VAL A 22 -14.22 0.56 -3.51
CA VAL A 22 -13.59 1.31 -4.60
C VAL A 22 -13.16 2.69 -4.11
N ALA A 23 -12.06 3.21 -4.68
CA ALA A 23 -11.60 4.57 -4.45
C ALA A 23 -11.14 5.19 -5.76
N LYS A 24 -11.33 6.50 -5.91
CA LYS A 24 -10.81 7.24 -7.07
C LYS A 24 -9.32 7.48 -6.90
N VAL A 25 -8.53 7.24 -7.94
CA VAL A 25 -7.12 7.60 -7.99
C VAL A 25 -7.04 9.09 -8.28
N LEU A 26 -6.60 9.88 -7.29
CA LEU A 26 -6.50 11.33 -7.39
C LEU A 26 -5.17 11.77 -8.00
N GLN A 27 -4.12 11.00 -7.75
CA GLN A 27 -2.79 11.25 -8.26
C GLN A 27 -2.03 9.93 -8.46
N ASP A 28 -1.37 9.79 -9.60
CA ASP A 28 -0.46 8.68 -9.91
C ASP A 28 0.66 9.21 -10.80
N THR A 29 1.71 9.71 -10.15
CA THR A 29 2.92 10.28 -10.76
C THR A 29 4.15 9.49 -10.30
N ALA A 30 5.33 9.81 -10.84
CA ALA A 30 6.57 9.19 -10.37
C ALA A 30 6.82 9.43 -8.86
N GLU A 31 6.40 10.61 -8.35
CA GLU A 31 6.66 11.06 -6.99
C GLU A 31 5.61 10.57 -5.97
N SER A 32 4.35 10.41 -6.40
CA SER A 32 3.27 10.09 -5.46
C SER A 32 2.11 9.32 -6.06
N TYR A 33 1.49 8.51 -5.22
CA TYR A 33 0.24 7.79 -5.47
C TYR A 33 -0.77 8.12 -4.37
N ILE A 34 -1.89 8.75 -4.74
CA ILE A 34 -2.91 9.22 -3.79
C ILE A 34 -4.29 8.78 -4.29
N CYS A 35 -5.09 8.21 -3.40
CA CYS A 35 -6.48 7.85 -3.64
C CYS A 35 -7.43 8.59 -2.68
N SER A 36 -8.69 8.68 -3.07
CA SER A 36 -9.77 9.05 -2.16
C SER A 36 -9.98 7.98 -1.08
N GLU A 37 -10.77 8.29 -0.05
CA GLU A 37 -11.23 7.26 0.88
C GLU A 37 -12.02 6.18 0.12
N PRO A 38 -11.82 4.89 0.47
CA PRO A 38 -12.57 3.79 -0.13
C PRO A 38 -14.04 3.83 0.27
N ILE A 39 -14.92 3.68 -0.70
CA ILE A 39 -16.37 3.54 -0.48
C ILE A 39 -16.80 2.10 -0.80
N ARG A 40 -17.72 1.55 -0.04
CA ARG A 40 -18.31 0.25 -0.35
C ARG A 40 -19.22 0.39 -1.58
N LEU A 41 -18.93 -0.37 -2.64
CA LEU A 41 -19.67 -0.23 -3.90
C LEU A 41 -21.06 -0.86 -3.81
N ALA A 42 -21.13 -2.15 -3.56
CA ALA A 42 -22.36 -2.94 -3.43
C ALA A 42 -22.05 -4.30 -2.80
N PRO A 43 -23.08 -5.06 -2.34
CA PRO A 43 -22.92 -6.48 -2.06
C PRO A 43 -22.46 -7.22 -3.32
N VAL A 44 -21.42 -8.05 -3.19
CA VAL A 44 -20.81 -8.79 -4.30
C VAL A 44 -21.27 -10.24 -4.28
N ALA A 45 -21.62 -10.76 -5.45
CA ALA A 45 -22.01 -12.15 -5.65
C ALA A 45 -20.84 -12.98 -6.19
N GLU A 46 -20.06 -12.41 -7.13
CA GLU A 46 -18.98 -13.13 -7.79
C GLU A 46 -17.87 -12.15 -8.23
N VAL A 47 -16.64 -12.60 -8.16
CA VAL A 47 -15.47 -11.91 -8.74
C VAL A 47 -14.63 -12.93 -9.51
N GLY A 48 -14.54 -12.76 -10.80
CA GLY A 48 -13.73 -13.57 -11.71
C GLY A 48 -12.57 -12.75 -12.27
N LYS A 49 -11.33 -13.23 -12.18
CA LYS A 49 -10.16 -12.58 -12.76
C LYS A 49 -9.63 -13.39 -13.93
N THR A 50 -9.45 -12.75 -15.07
CA THR A 50 -8.68 -13.24 -16.21
C THR A 50 -7.48 -12.32 -16.44
N VAL A 51 -6.37 -12.89 -16.89
CA VAL A 51 -5.16 -12.13 -17.25
C VAL A 51 -4.91 -12.42 -18.72
N ASP A 52 -4.81 -11.38 -19.51
CA ASP A 52 -4.31 -11.52 -20.87
C ASP A 52 -2.79 -11.72 -20.79
N SER A 53 -2.34 -12.93 -21.09
CA SER A 53 -0.92 -13.28 -21.09
C SER A 53 -0.54 -13.80 -22.46
N PRO A 54 -0.38 -12.91 -23.45
CA PRO A 54 0.07 -13.33 -24.77
C PRO A 54 1.44 -13.96 -24.67
N SER A 55 1.57 -15.14 -25.27
CA SER A 55 2.86 -15.82 -25.39
C SER A 55 3.15 -16.07 -26.85
N GLU A 56 4.28 -15.60 -27.33
CA GLU A 56 4.73 -15.83 -28.70
C GLU A 56 5.99 -16.69 -28.72
N ALA A 57 5.93 -17.78 -29.48
CA ALA A 57 7.05 -18.67 -29.67
C ALA A 57 7.79 -18.29 -30.95
N HIS A 58 9.07 -17.95 -30.83
CA HIS A 58 9.94 -17.71 -31.97
C HIS A 58 10.64 -19.02 -32.35
N TYR A 59 10.48 -19.41 -33.63
CA TYR A 59 11.00 -20.63 -34.18
C TYR A 59 12.31 -20.38 -34.96
N TYR A 60 13.33 -21.16 -34.64
CA TYR A 60 14.59 -21.21 -35.39
C TYR A 60 14.86 -22.67 -35.70
N ASP A 61 15.30 -22.96 -36.93
CA ASP A 61 15.54 -24.33 -37.42
C ASP A 61 14.33 -25.28 -37.18
N ASN A 62 13.10 -24.75 -37.35
CA ASN A 62 11.84 -25.47 -37.10
C ASN A 62 11.65 -25.94 -35.65
N LYS A 63 12.33 -25.34 -34.70
CA LYS A 63 12.16 -25.58 -33.25
C LYS A 63 11.86 -24.29 -32.50
N PRO A 64 10.92 -24.31 -31.54
CA PRO A 64 10.71 -23.16 -30.67
C PRO A 64 11.93 -22.99 -29.76
N LEU A 65 12.70 -21.92 -29.96
CA LEU A 65 13.91 -21.62 -29.19
C LEU A 65 13.69 -20.56 -28.13
N ILE A 66 12.77 -19.63 -28.38
CA ILE A 66 12.46 -18.52 -27.48
C ILE A 66 10.92 -18.41 -27.36
N VAL A 67 10.44 -18.33 -26.12
CA VAL A 67 9.04 -17.99 -25.84
C VAL A 67 9.04 -16.65 -25.09
N ILE A 68 8.52 -15.62 -25.75
CA ILE A 68 8.32 -14.30 -25.14
C ILE A 68 6.92 -14.31 -24.50
N ARG A 69 6.85 -14.03 -23.20
CA ARG A 69 5.60 -13.88 -22.48
C ARG A 69 5.38 -12.39 -22.22
N GLY A 70 4.24 -11.87 -22.70
CA GLY A 70 3.75 -10.57 -22.32
C GLY A 70 2.82 -10.69 -21.09
N GLU A 71 2.76 -9.67 -20.31
CA GLU A 71 1.75 -9.50 -19.26
C GLU A 71 0.85 -8.35 -19.67
N GLY A 72 -0.38 -8.68 -20.08
CA GLY A 72 -1.42 -7.72 -20.44
C GLY A 72 -2.19 -7.22 -19.23
N ASP A 73 -3.33 -6.60 -19.51
CA ASP A 73 -4.19 -6.03 -18.48
C ASP A 73 -4.93 -7.10 -17.66
N ASP A 74 -5.20 -6.80 -16.39
CA ASP A 74 -6.03 -7.64 -15.54
C ASP A 74 -7.51 -7.35 -15.83
N GLN A 75 -8.23 -8.31 -16.39
CA GLN A 75 -9.69 -8.21 -16.58
C GLN A 75 -10.37 -8.86 -15.36
N ILE A 76 -11.09 -8.08 -14.58
CA ILE A 76 -11.82 -8.55 -13.40
C ILE A 76 -13.31 -8.33 -13.63
N GLN A 77 -14.03 -9.40 -13.86
CA GLN A 77 -15.49 -9.41 -13.95
C GLN A 77 -16.08 -9.49 -12.54
N ILE A 78 -16.99 -8.59 -12.22
CA ILE A 78 -17.59 -8.46 -10.90
C ILE A 78 -19.11 -8.49 -11.06
N ILE A 79 -19.76 -9.44 -10.39
CA ILE A 79 -21.23 -9.54 -10.33
C ILE A 79 -21.67 -9.03 -8.96
N ILE A 80 -22.45 -7.97 -8.95
CA ILE A 80 -22.93 -7.27 -7.76
C ILE A 80 -24.45 -7.15 -7.74
N ALA A 81 -25.00 -6.98 -6.55
CA ALA A 81 -26.35 -6.45 -6.42
C ALA A 81 -26.41 -5.05 -7.04
N PRO A 82 -27.56 -4.61 -7.61
CA PRO A 82 -27.66 -3.27 -8.18
C PRO A 82 -27.18 -2.22 -7.17
N PRO A 83 -26.16 -1.43 -7.51
CA PRO A 83 -25.66 -0.39 -6.62
C PRO A 83 -26.62 0.80 -6.59
N GLU A 84 -26.55 1.63 -5.56
CA GLU A 84 -27.18 2.93 -5.55
C GLU A 84 -26.69 3.76 -6.75
N LEU A 85 -27.61 4.57 -7.33
CA LEU A 85 -27.33 5.30 -8.56
C LEU A 85 -26.12 6.25 -8.43
N GLN A 86 -25.93 6.86 -7.24
CA GLN A 86 -24.78 7.67 -6.94
C GLN A 86 -23.45 6.88 -7.02
N ARG A 87 -23.43 5.67 -6.48
CA ARG A 87 -22.24 4.80 -6.52
C ARG A 87 -21.96 4.27 -7.94
N LEU A 88 -23.02 4.02 -8.70
CA LEU A 88 -22.90 3.66 -10.11
C LEU A 88 -22.31 4.82 -10.92
N ALA A 89 -22.81 6.04 -10.72
CA ALA A 89 -22.27 7.25 -11.34
C ALA A 89 -20.79 7.45 -10.98
N PHE A 90 -20.43 7.25 -9.71
CA PHE A 90 -19.05 7.37 -9.25
C PHE A 90 -18.09 6.46 -10.02
N VAL A 91 -18.38 5.15 -10.15
CA VAL A 91 -17.48 4.20 -10.83
C VAL A 91 -17.52 4.29 -12.36
N THR A 92 -18.62 4.77 -12.93
CA THR A 92 -18.75 4.97 -14.38
C THR A 92 -18.32 6.36 -14.85
N GLY A 93 -17.93 7.24 -13.92
CA GLY A 93 -17.50 8.60 -14.23
C GLY A 93 -18.61 9.50 -14.78
N LYS A 94 -19.88 9.18 -14.48
CA LYS A 94 -21.05 9.99 -14.87
C LYS A 94 -21.39 11.02 -13.79
N SER A 95 -22.13 12.04 -14.18
CA SER A 95 -22.58 13.09 -13.26
C SER A 95 -23.81 12.63 -12.48
N PHE A 96 -23.82 12.88 -11.17
CA PHE A 96 -24.96 12.62 -10.29
C PHE A 96 -25.37 13.92 -9.59
N ASP A 97 -26.66 14.20 -9.59
CA ASP A 97 -27.27 15.33 -8.89
C ASP A 97 -27.89 14.84 -7.57
N GLU A 98 -27.32 15.25 -6.45
CA GLU A 98 -27.77 14.83 -5.12
C GLU A 98 -29.14 15.42 -4.75
N ASP A 99 -29.49 16.62 -5.27
CA ASP A 99 -30.72 17.27 -4.94
C ASP A 99 -31.94 16.60 -5.59
N THR A 100 -31.76 16.06 -6.79
CA THR A 100 -32.84 15.40 -7.56
C THR A 100 -32.72 13.89 -7.59
N GLY A 101 -31.57 13.33 -7.21
CA GLY A 101 -31.27 11.90 -7.35
C GLY A 101 -31.05 11.44 -8.80
N MET A 102 -30.81 12.38 -9.71
CA MET A 102 -30.68 12.13 -11.14
C MET A 102 -29.22 11.81 -11.52
N MET A 103 -29.02 10.73 -12.25
CA MET A 103 -27.77 10.48 -12.96
C MET A 103 -27.93 10.90 -14.43
N VAL A 104 -27.00 11.74 -14.90
CA VAL A 104 -26.99 12.17 -16.30
C VAL A 104 -26.16 11.19 -17.13
N ASP A 105 -26.74 10.68 -18.21
CA ASP A 105 -26.05 9.79 -19.15
C ASP A 105 -25.16 10.62 -20.11
N SER A 106 -24.12 11.22 -19.52
CA SER A 106 -23.12 12.02 -20.21
C SER A 106 -21.91 11.17 -20.61
N GLU A 107 -20.98 11.77 -21.37
CA GLU A 107 -19.67 11.13 -21.58
C GLU A 107 -19.00 10.82 -20.25
N PRO A 108 -18.50 9.58 -20.06
CA PRO A 108 -17.83 9.19 -18.81
C PRO A 108 -16.51 9.95 -18.67
N SER A 109 -16.14 10.28 -17.43
CA SER A 109 -14.80 10.81 -17.16
C SER A 109 -13.74 9.71 -17.38
N ASN A 110 -12.53 10.13 -17.78
CA ASN A 110 -11.39 9.22 -17.90
C ASN A 110 -10.67 9.01 -16.56
N ASP A 111 -11.42 8.80 -15.51
CA ASP A 111 -10.89 8.61 -14.16
C ASP A 111 -10.39 7.18 -13.95
N TYR A 112 -9.37 7.04 -13.12
CA TYR A 112 -8.88 5.74 -12.67
C TYR A 112 -9.37 5.45 -11.26
N TYR A 113 -9.56 4.18 -10.99
CA TYR A 113 -10.06 3.68 -9.72
C TYR A 113 -9.16 2.58 -9.17
N ALA A 114 -9.07 2.52 -7.85
CA ALA A 114 -8.52 1.39 -7.12
C ALA A 114 -9.67 0.52 -6.61
N LEU A 115 -9.43 -0.79 -6.51
CA LEU A 115 -10.41 -1.80 -6.14
C LEU A 115 -9.90 -2.63 -4.97
N LEU A 116 -10.72 -2.82 -3.93
CA LEU A 116 -10.44 -3.71 -2.80
C LEU A 116 -11.54 -4.75 -2.65
N TYR A 117 -11.17 -5.98 -2.38
CA TYR A 117 -12.11 -7.04 -1.97
C TYR A 117 -11.39 -8.14 -1.20
N ARG A 118 -12.14 -9.04 -0.59
CA ARG A 118 -11.57 -10.24 0.03
C ARG A 118 -12.34 -11.50 -0.35
N CYS A 119 -11.63 -12.62 -0.39
CA CYS A 119 -12.18 -13.93 -0.67
C CYS A 119 -12.05 -14.82 0.57
N LYS A 120 -13.14 -15.44 0.99
CA LYS A 120 -13.18 -16.35 2.14
C LYS A 120 -12.83 -17.77 1.72
N GLY A 121 -11.93 -18.41 2.47
CA GLY A 121 -11.58 -19.80 2.28
C GLY A 121 -12.48 -20.77 3.06
N ASN A 122 -12.37 -22.06 2.73
CA ASN A 122 -13.05 -23.15 3.45
C ASN A 122 -12.55 -23.33 4.89
N ASP A 123 -11.38 -22.78 5.21
CA ASP A 123 -10.77 -22.74 6.56
C ASP A 123 -11.20 -21.52 7.39
N GLY A 124 -12.10 -20.69 6.85
CA GLY A 124 -12.61 -19.47 7.49
C GLY A 124 -11.68 -18.26 7.40
N LYS A 125 -10.47 -18.41 6.83
CA LYS A 125 -9.53 -17.32 6.62
C LYS A 125 -9.73 -16.61 5.30
N TYR A 126 -9.19 -15.40 5.17
CA TYR A 126 -9.40 -14.55 4.02
C TYR A 126 -8.13 -14.33 3.20
N ARG A 127 -8.34 -14.15 1.92
CA ARG A 127 -7.37 -13.53 1.01
C ARG A 127 -7.87 -12.15 0.65
N TYR A 128 -7.07 -11.15 0.92
CA TYR A 128 -7.32 -9.74 0.65
C TYR A 128 -6.65 -9.35 -0.66
N VAL A 129 -7.37 -8.62 -1.48
CA VAL A 129 -6.91 -8.18 -2.80
C VAL A 129 -7.06 -6.68 -2.89
N ALA A 130 -6.00 -5.98 -3.29
CA ALA A 130 -6.04 -4.60 -3.73
C ALA A 130 -5.55 -4.50 -5.17
N ARG A 131 -6.26 -3.72 -5.99
CA ARG A 131 -5.85 -3.31 -7.33
C ARG A 131 -5.69 -1.81 -7.32
N ASN A 132 -4.51 -1.33 -7.68
CA ASN A 132 -4.16 0.06 -7.41
C ASN A 132 -4.61 1.01 -8.51
N LYS A 133 -4.75 0.55 -9.77
CA LYS A 133 -5.18 1.41 -10.88
C LYS A 133 -5.92 0.63 -11.94
N GLY A 134 -7.04 1.16 -12.38
CA GLY A 134 -7.83 0.60 -13.47
C GLY A 134 -9.06 1.44 -13.75
N THR A 135 -9.86 0.98 -14.70
CA THR A 135 -11.12 1.61 -15.11
C THR A 135 -12.25 0.62 -15.02
N PHE A 136 -13.46 1.10 -14.78
CA PHE A 136 -14.67 0.28 -14.86
C PHE A 136 -15.36 0.44 -16.22
N SER A 137 -15.88 -0.67 -16.75
CA SER A 137 -16.79 -0.63 -17.90
C SER A 137 -18.17 -0.10 -17.46
N ILE A 138 -18.89 0.48 -18.39
CA ILE A 138 -20.31 0.77 -18.19
C ILE A 138 -21.03 -0.58 -18.16
N PRO A 139 -21.82 -0.89 -17.10
CA PRO A 139 -22.51 -2.15 -17.01
C PRO A 139 -23.61 -2.29 -18.07
N ALA A 140 -23.80 -3.51 -18.56
CA ALA A 140 -25.01 -3.84 -19.27
C ALA A 140 -26.14 -4.06 -18.26
N GLU A 141 -27.25 -3.37 -18.43
CA GLU A 141 -28.41 -3.47 -17.55
C GLU A 141 -29.48 -4.34 -18.23
N THR A 142 -30.02 -5.29 -17.50
CA THR A 142 -31.15 -6.12 -17.94
C THR A 142 -32.22 -6.06 -16.86
N TYR A 143 -33.40 -5.62 -17.23
CA TYR A 143 -34.56 -5.56 -16.34
C TYR A 143 -35.53 -6.66 -16.68
N HIS A 144 -35.97 -7.41 -15.68
CA HIS A 144 -37.02 -8.42 -15.81
C HIS A 144 -38.31 -7.93 -15.16
N THR A 145 -39.45 -8.26 -15.76
CA THR A 145 -40.75 -8.03 -15.11
C THR A 145 -40.89 -8.90 -13.88
N GLU A 146 -41.53 -8.37 -12.84
CA GLU A 146 -41.83 -9.12 -11.63
C GLU A 146 -42.60 -10.39 -11.98
N ASN A 147 -42.09 -11.53 -11.56
CA ASN A 147 -42.72 -12.82 -11.65
C ASN A 147 -42.76 -13.45 -10.25
N ASN A 148 -43.45 -14.60 -10.11
CA ASN A 148 -43.51 -15.33 -8.83
C ASN A 148 -42.17 -16.00 -8.43
N GLY A 149 -41.10 -15.77 -9.19
CA GLY A 149 -39.75 -16.24 -8.92
C GLY A 149 -38.92 -15.23 -8.10
N THR A 150 -37.85 -15.72 -7.49
CA THR A 150 -36.90 -14.92 -6.70
C THR A 150 -35.64 -14.55 -7.51
N ASP A 151 -35.79 -14.31 -8.81
CA ASP A 151 -34.66 -14.00 -9.68
C ASP A 151 -34.07 -12.64 -9.31
N ALA A 152 -32.84 -12.63 -8.85
CA ALA A 152 -32.13 -11.41 -8.52
C ALA A 152 -31.60 -10.74 -9.80
N ASN A 153 -31.92 -9.46 -9.99
CA ASN A 153 -31.33 -8.65 -11.05
C ASN A 153 -29.90 -8.23 -10.62
N ASN A 154 -28.91 -9.04 -10.98
CA ASN A 154 -27.52 -8.70 -10.73
C ASN A 154 -26.96 -7.82 -11.85
N VAL A 155 -26.02 -6.94 -11.49
CA VAL A 155 -25.29 -6.10 -12.43
C VAL A 155 -23.89 -6.66 -12.59
N THR A 156 -23.43 -6.78 -13.82
CA THR A 156 -22.07 -7.20 -14.14
C THR A 156 -21.27 -6.00 -14.60
N ILE A 157 -20.18 -5.71 -13.90
CA ILE A 157 -19.21 -4.68 -14.26
C ILE A 157 -17.85 -5.34 -14.48
N THR A 158 -17.05 -4.78 -15.38
CA THR A 158 -15.68 -5.25 -15.62
C THR A 158 -14.71 -4.16 -15.19
N TYR A 159 -13.74 -4.54 -14.36
CA TYR A 159 -12.62 -3.70 -14.00
C TYR A 159 -11.39 -4.11 -14.80
N THR A 160 -10.80 -3.16 -15.52
CA THR A 160 -9.56 -3.37 -16.28
C THR A 160 -8.41 -2.76 -15.50
N GLY A 161 -7.59 -3.61 -14.89
CA GLY A 161 -6.47 -3.20 -14.04
C GLY A 161 -5.17 -3.05 -14.81
N ILE A 162 -4.50 -1.93 -14.63
CA ILE A 162 -3.22 -1.58 -15.26
C ILE A 162 -2.14 -1.28 -14.22
N TYR A 163 -0.90 -1.17 -14.64
CA TYR A 163 0.21 -0.74 -13.79
C TYR A 163 0.07 0.73 -13.37
N THR A 164 0.50 1.04 -12.14
CA THR A 164 0.67 2.42 -11.69
C THR A 164 1.86 3.09 -12.41
N THR A 165 1.80 4.42 -12.53
CA THR A 165 2.97 5.23 -12.94
C THR A 165 3.96 5.34 -11.79
N HIS A 166 3.42 5.41 -10.55
CA HIS A 166 4.22 5.43 -9.34
C HIS A 166 4.94 4.10 -9.14
N GLU A 167 6.20 4.18 -8.73
CA GLU A 167 7.01 3.02 -8.35
C GLU A 167 7.06 2.89 -6.82
N PHE A 168 6.50 1.82 -6.30
CA PHE A 168 6.55 1.48 -4.88
C PHE A 168 7.92 0.93 -4.49
N ASN A 169 8.39 1.19 -3.27
CA ASN A 169 9.67 0.69 -2.77
C ASN A 169 9.73 -0.84 -2.74
N LYS A 170 8.56 -1.49 -2.52
CA LYS A 170 8.40 -2.95 -2.58
C LYS A 170 7.65 -3.40 -3.83
N GLY A 171 7.81 -2.70 -4.95
CA GLY A 171 7.08 -3.00 -6.18
C GLY A 171 7.53 -4.28 -6.87
N LYS A 172 8.79 -4.67 -6.72
CA LYS A 172 9.36 -5.89 -7.30
C LYS A 172 10.34 -6.54 -6.35
N PHE A 173 10.35 -7.88 -6.28
CA PHE A 173 11.37 -8.62 -5.55
C PHE A 173 12.50 -9.02 -6.51
N ASP A 174 13.73 -8.61 -6.19
CA ASP A 174 14.91 -8.99 -6.94
C ASP A 174 15.51 -10.28 -6.35
N GLU A 175 15.46 -11.36 -7.11
CA GLU A 175 15.96 -12.67 -6.69
C GLU A 175 17.49 -12.71 -6.55
N ALA A 176 18.22 -11.88 -7.29
CA ALA A 176 19.67 -11.86 -7.25
C ALA A 176 20.19 -11.22 -5.95
N SER A 177 19.61 -10.10 -5.55
CA SER A 177 19.95 -9.41 -4.29
C SER A 177 19.15 -9.88 -3.08
N GLN A 178 18.09 -10.71 -3.28
CA GLN A 178 17.14 -11.15 -2.25
C GLN A 178 16.47 -9.98 -1.51
N THR A 179 16.26 -8.86 -2.19
CA THR A 179 15.66 -7.64 -1.63
C THR A 179 14.48 -7.15 -2.46
N TRP A 180 13.63 -6.37 -1.83
CA TRP A 180 12.62 -5.60 -2.55
C TRP A 180 13.28 -4.38 -3.21
N VAL A 181 12.88 -4.11 -4.44
CA VAL A 181 13.32 -2.95 -5.23
C VAL A 181 12.13 -2.17 -5.74
N LYS A 182 12.37 -0.92 -6.13
CA LYS A 182 11.33 -0.07 -6.70
C LYS A 182 10.74 -0.69 -7.96
N GLY A 183 9.44 -0.52 -8.11
CA GLY A 183 8.70 -0.94 -9.29
C GLY A 183 7.22 -0.56 -9.23
N SER A 184 6.64 -0.38 -10.41
CA SER A 184 5.20 -0.20 -10.55
C SER A 184 4.47 -1.50 -10.25
N ALA A 185 3.23 -1.41 -9.77
CA ALA A 185 2.40 -2.56 -9.44
C ALA A 185 0.95 -2.38 -9.89
N LYS A 186 0.32 -3.45 -10.38
CA LYS A 186 -1.13 -3.48 -10.61
C LYS A 186 -1.90 -3.57 -9.31
N GLY A 187 -1.28 -4.12 -8.26
CA GLY A 187 -1.90 -4.32 -6.97
C GLY A 187 -1.17 -5.34 -6.12
N ILE A 188 -1.78 -5.70 -5.01
CA ILE A 188 -1.27 -6.69 -4.06
C ILE A 188 -2.32 -7.75 -3.75
N VAL A 189 -1.85 -8.90 -3.31
CA VAL A 189 -2.66 -9.97 -2.75
C VAL A 189 -2.03 -10.40 -1.43
N VAL A 190 -2.80 -10.34 -0.35
CA VAL A 190 -2.35 -10.72 0.99
C VAL A 190 -3.21 -11.86 1.50
N ASP A 191 -2.57 -12.91 1.99
CA ASP A 191 -3.25 -14.11 2.47
C ASP A 191 -3.10 -14.23 3.99
N GLU A 192 -4.23 -14.19 4.70
CA GLU A 192 -4.31 -14.27 6.15
C GLU A 192 -3.75 -15.59 6.71
N ARG A 193 -3.68 -16.64 5.90
CA ARG A 193 -3.13 -17.93 6.30
C ARG A 193 -1.67 -17.87 6.69
N TYR A 194 -0.92 -16.94 6.14
CA TYR A 194 0.47 -16.73 6.55
C TYR A 194 0.59 -16.00 7.88
N ASN A 195 -0.50 -15.37 8.37
CA ASN A 195 -0.58 -14.65 9.65
C ASN A 195 0.58 -13.67 9.90
N LYS A 196 1.02 -12.98 8.83
CA LYS A 196 2.20 -12.10 8.86
C LYS A 196 1.90 -10.64 8.57
N ALA A 197 0.70 -10.33 8.08
CA ALA A 197 0.31 -8.96 7.73
C ALA A 197 -0.73 -8.41 8.72
N ALA A 198 -0.66 -7.12 9.01
CA ALA A 198 -1.68 -6.39 9.78
C ALA A 198 -2.83 -6.02 8.85
N LEU A 199 -4.00 -6.68 9.01
CA LEU A 199 -5.13 -6.59 8.07
C LEU A 199 -6.38 -5.93 8.67
N ALA A 200 -6.35 -5.54 9.95
CA ALA A 200 -7.52 -4.98 10.65
C ALA A 200 -8.11 -3.74 9.95
N ASN A 201 -7.26 -2.92 9.34
CA ASN A 201 -7.63 -1.67 8.68
C ASN A 201 -7.51 -1.75 7.14
N PHE A 202 -7.54 -2.96 6.57
CA PHE A 202 -7.29 -3.15 5.13
C PHE A 202 -8.21 -2.31 4.23
N PHE A 203 -9.46 -2.12 4.62
CA PHE A 203 -10.47 -1.39 3.85
C PHE A 203 -10.60 0.09 4.20
N ASN A 204 -9.80 0.60 5.16
CA ASN A 204 -9.87 2.01 5.56
C ASN A 204 -9.11 2.94 4.59
N ALA A 205 -8.16 2.39 3.83
CA ALA A 205 -7.41 3.10 2.80
C ALA A 205 -6.99 2.11 1.70
N ILE A 206 -6.63 2.62 0.52
CA ILE A 206 -6.09 1.78 -0.54
C ILE A 206 -4.72 1.24 -0.12
N GLN A 207 -4.62 -0.09 -0.15
CA GLN A 207 -3.39 -0.79 0.21
C GLN A 207 -2.47 -0.92 -0.99
N THR A 208 -1.20 -0.65 -0.76
CA THR A 208 -0.12 -0.70 -1.74
C THR A 208 0.98 -1.63 -1.24
N PRO A 209 1.97 -1.98 -2.08
CA PRO A 209 3.14 -2.75 -1.63
C PRO A 209 3.85 -2.14 -0.40
N ASP A 210 3.83 -0.81 -0.27
CA ASP A 210 4.54 -0.09 0.80
C ASP A 210 3.71 0.08 2.09
N THR A 211 2.37 0.01 2.01
CA THR A 211 1.49 0.22 3.18
C THR A 211 1.22 -1.04 3.98
N ILE A 212 1.42 -2.23 3.41
CA ILE A 212 1.22 -3.50 4.13
C ILE A 212 2.35 -3.70 5.15
N GLN A 213 1.97 -3.69 6.43
CA GLN A 213 2.87 -3.93 7.55
C GLN A 213 2.77 -5.38 8.04
N ALA A 214 3.86 -5.88 8.65
CA ALA A 214 3.83 -7.18 9.31
C ALA A 214 2.91 -7.17 10.54
N SER A 215 2.23 -8.28 10.80
CA SER A 215 1.40 -8.43 12.01
C SER A 215 2.27 -8.32 13.26
N GLY A 216 1.82 -7.51 14.21
CA GLY A 216 2.60 -7.20 15.41
C GLY A 216 3.60 -6.05 15.24
N THR A 217 3.74 -5.47 14.06
CA THR A 217 4.52 -4.24 13.86
C THR A 217 3.76 -3.05 14.42
N ILE A 218 4.40 -2.33 15.32
CA ILE A 218 3.91 -1.06 15.85
C ILE A 218 4.82 0.02 15.30
N ALA A 219 4.27 0.86 14.42
CA ALA A 219 5.01 1.94 13.79
C ALA A 219 5.44 2.99 14.83
N ALA A 220 6.56 3.64 14.60
CA ALA A 220 6.92 4.83 15.32
C ALA A 220 5.95 5.98 14.96
N THR A 221 5.62 6.81 15.94
CA THR A 221 4.77 8.01 15.79
C THR A 221 5.50 9.27 16.22
N GLY A 222 6.73 9.15 16.71
CA GLY A 222 7.55 10.26 17.15
C GLY A 222 8.84 9.78 17.81
N VAL A 223 9.70 10.74 18.16
CA VAL A 223 10.89 10.53 18.98
C VAL A 223 11.01 11.70 19.96
N ALA A 224 11.50 11.42 21.15
CA ALA A 224 11.89 12.42 22.14
C ALA A 224 13.37 12.24 22.48
N LEU A 225 14.13 13.34 22.56
CA LEU A 225 15.55 13.33 22.85
C LEU A 225 15.82 13.97 24.22
N ALA A 226 16.56 13.29 25.05
CA ALA A 226 16.96 13.83 26.36
C ALA A 226 18.49 13.76 26.58
N PRO A 227 19.07 14.81 27.17
CA PRO A 227 18.46 16.10 27.45
C PRO A 227 18.25 16.96 26.20
N SER A 228 17.34 17.93 26.26
CA SER A 228 17.03 18.86 25.13
C SER A 228 18.11 19.98 25.00
N SER A 229 18.99 20.15 26.00
CA SER A 229 20.14 21.06 25.96
C SER A 229 21.28 20.53 26.76
N LEU A 230 22.50 20.81 26.28
CA LEU A 230 23.80 20.48 26.93
C LEU A 230 24.69 21.72 27.02
N ALA A 231 25.32 21.90 28.17
CA ALA A 231 26.43 22.84 28.35
C ALA A 231 27.69 22.02 28.67
N LEU A 232 28.68 22.08 27.79
CA LEU A 232 29.91 21.29 27.86
C LEU A 232 31.13 22.21 27.77
N THR A 233 32.25 21.74 28.27
CA THR A 233 33.57 22.37 28.07
C THR A 233 34.32 21.59 26.98
N VAL A 234 35.19 22.23 26.24
CA VAL A 234 36.04 21.57 25.24
C VAL A 234 36.72 20.33 25.82
N GLY A 235 36.54 19.18 25.17
CA GLY A 235 37.00 17.86 25.59
C GLY A 235 35.98 17.02 26.37
N ASP A 236 34.86 17.62 26.83
CA ASP A 236 33.83 16.88 27.52
C ASP A 236 32.99 16.03 26.55
N THR A 237 32.40 14.98 27.10
CA THR A 237 31.42 14.12 26.39
C THR A 237 30.14 14.00 27.18
N SER A 238 29.00 13.82 26.47
CA SER A 238 27.70 13.59 27.09
C SER A 238 26.85 12.63 26.26
N GLN A 239 26.10 11.77 26.97
CA GLN A 239 25.20 10.80 26.32
C GLN A 239 23.84 11.42 26.09
N LEU A 240 23.33 11.32 24.87
CA LEU A 240 21.95 11.57 24.52
C LEU A 240 21.15 10.26 24.57
N VAL A 241 19.91 10.33 25.06
CA VAL A 241 19.02 9.19 25.19
C VAL A 241 17.78 9.46 24.36
N PRO A 242 17.62 8.79 23.20
CA PRO A 242 16.41 8.88 22.39
C PRO A 242 15.33 7.95 22.94
N VAL A 243 14.08 8.39 22.90
CA VAL A 243 12.91 7.57 23.20
C VAL A 243 11.97 7.60 22.00
N VAL A 244 11.93 6.51 21.24
CA VAL A 244 10.98 6.35 20.13
C VAL A 244 9.59 6.08 20.69
N LEU A 245 8.59 6.78 20.16
CA LEU A 245 7.20 6.69 20.56
C LEU A 245 6.36 5.96 19.49
N PRO A 246 5.36 5.14 19.88
CA PRO A 246 5.14 4.71 21.27
C PRO A 246 6.29 3.82 21.77
N THR A 247 6.45 3.70 23.09
CA THR A 247 7.60 2.97 23.69
C THR A 247 7.64 1.48 23.32
N ASN A 248 6.55 0.92 22.79
CA ASN A 248 6.47 -0.41 22.24
C ASN A 248 6.58 -0.44 20.70
N ALA A 249 7.04 0.64 20.05
CA ALA A 249 7.34 0.64 18.62
C ALA A 249 8.29 -0.51 18.26
N THR A 250 8.05 -1.15 17.12
CA THR A 250 8.79 -2.36 16.70
C THR A 250 10.19 -2.02 16.23
N ASN A 251 10.34 -0.94 15.44
CA ASN A 251 11.64 -0.40 15.05
C ASN A 251 11.92 0.85 15.88
N LYS A 252 12.99 0.80 16.67
CA LYS A 252 13.48 1.91 17.50
C LYS A 252 14.82 2.45 17.05
N ALA A 253 15.29 2.03 15.87
CA ALA A 253 16.55 2.49 15.33
C ALA A 253 16.46 3.99 14.99
N VAL A 254 17.52 4.69 15.33
CA VAL A 254 17.67 6.13 15.12
C VAL A 254 19.04 6.44 14.54
N THR A 255 19.14 7.56 13.85
CA THR A 255 20.38 8.15 13.37
C THR A 255 20.56 9.53 13.98
N TYR A 256 21.80 9.99 14.08
CA TYR A 256 22.13 11.32 14.60
C TYR A 256 22.87 12.14 13.57
N SER A 257 22.71 13.46 13.67
CA SER A 257 23.48 14.42 12.88
C SER A 257 23.78 15.68 13.71
N SER A 258 24.92 16.34 13.45
CA SER A 258 25.27 17.62 14.02
C SER A 258 25.16 18.72 12.98
N SER A 259 24.59 19.88 13.35
CA SER A 259 24.52 21.06 12.48
C SER A 259 25.87 21.74 12.30
N ALA A 260 26.84 21.48 13.23
CA ALA A 260 28.17 22.11 13.24
C ALA A 260 29.19 21.16 13.90
N GLU A 261 29.71 20.21 13.13
CA GLU A 261 30.67 19.20 13.58
C GLU A 261 32.01 19.80 14.09
N THR A 262 32.33 21.05 13.72
CA THR A 262 33.48 21.78 14.24
C THR A 262 33.39 22.03 15.76
N TYR A 263 32.19 22.29 16.27
CA TYR A 263 31.96 22.58 17.68
C TYR A 263 31.61 21.33 18.49
N ALA A 264 30.71 20.49 17.93
CA ALA A 264 30.31 19.24 18.57
C ALA A 264 30.00 18.17 17.54
N THR A 265 30.53 16.97 17.74
CA THR A 265 30.19 15.76 17.00
C THR A 265 29.30 14.85 17.82
N VAL A 266 28.62 13.93 17.14
CA VAL A 266 27.79 12.88 17.77
C VAL A 266 28.10 11.54 17.13
N SER A 267 28.23 10.48 17.95
CA SER A 267 28.41 9.11 17.45
C SER A 267 27.05 8.45 17.13
N ASP A 268 27.09 7.29 16.44
CA ASP A 268 25.89 6.48 16.16
C ASP A 268 25.21 5.99 17.45
N GLU A 269 25.92 5.89 18.55
CA GLU A 269 25.38 5.56 19.88
C GLU A 269 24.84 6.80 20.63
N GLY A 270 24.90 8.00 20.03
CA GLY A 270 24.38 9.22 20.63
C GLY A 270 25.31 9.89 21.65
N VAL A 271 26.60 9.59 21.60
CA VAL A 271 27.60 10.29 22.44
C VAL A 271 28.02 11.59 21.75
N VAL A 272 27.73 12.71 22.39
CA VAL A 272 28.18 14.05 21.95
C VAL A 272 29.57 14.31 22.49
N THR A 273 30.49 14.79 21.63
CA THR A 273 31.85 15.20 21.99
C THR A 273 32.03 16.69 21.67
N ALA A 274 32.42 17.48 22.65
CA ALA A 274 32.69 18.91 22.52
C ALA A 274 34.13 19.14 22.00
N LEU A 275 34.27 19.80 20.83
CA LEU A 275 35.55 19.98 20.13
C LEU A 275 36.08 21.41 20.24
N GLU A 276 35.27 22.44 19.97
CA GLU A 276 35.63 23.86 19.99
C GLU A 276 34.52 24.68 20.64
N ALA A 277 34.86 25.85 21.18
CA ALA A 277 33.88 26.77 21.77
C ALA A 277 32.92 27.30 20.72
N GLY A 278 31.63 27.13 20.95
CA GLY A 278 30.55 27.48 20.00
C GLY A 278 29.23 26.80 20.31
N THR A 279 28.34 26.78 19.33
CA THR A 279 27.03 26.13 19.48
C THR A 279 26.76 25.18 18.31
N ALA A 280 26.15 24.04 18.63
CA ALA A 280 25.70 23.08 17.65
C ALA A 280 24.29 22.56 18.02
N THR A 281 23.55 22.12 17.06
CA THR A 281 22.27 21.40 17.26
C THR A 281 22.45 19.95 16.81
N ILE A 282 22.26 19.04 17.75
CA ILE A 282 22.24 17.61 17.44
C ILE A 282 20.79 17.23 17.12
N THR A 283 20.59 16.60 15.99
CA THR A 283 19.28 16.09 15.55
C THR A 283 19.29 14.58 15.59
N VAL A 284 18.28 13.99 16.23
CA VAL A 284 17.97 12.54 16.12
C VAL A 284 16.87 12.35 15.08
N THR A 285 16.96 11.28 14.30
CA THR A 285 15.94 10.91 13.29
C THR A 285 15.63 9.43 13.41
N THR A 286 14.35 9.05 13.50
CA THR A 286 13.95 7.64 13.49
C THR A 286 14.06 7.04 12.08
N GLU A 287 14.52 5.79 11.98
CA GLU A 287 14.48 5.06 10.70
C GLU A 287 13.05 4.75 10.24
N ASP A 288 12.14 4.47 11.19
CA ASP A 288 10.72 4.27 10.93
C ASP A 288 9.99 5.61 11.03
N GLY A 289 9.47 6.09 9.91
CA GLY A 289 8.66 7.30 9.81
C GLY A 289 9.42 8.62 9.73
N GLY A 290 10.76 8.64 9.91
CA GLY A 290 11.57 9.87 9.76
C GLY A 290 11.28 10.98 10.78
N PHE A 291 10.76 10.65 11.96
CA PHE A 291 10.48 11.62 13.03
C PHE A 291 11.76 12.16 13.62
N THR A 292 11.79 13.45 13.96
CA THR A 292 12.98 14.14 14.46
C THR A 292 12.74 14.83 15.79
N ASP A 293 13.80 14.93 16.59
CA ASP A 293 13.89 15.82 17.76
C ASP A 293 15.33 16.33 17.90
N THR A 294 15.54 17.38 18.69
CA THR A 294 16.81 18.10 18.74
C THR A 294 17.32 18.36 20.15
N CYS A 295 18.64 18.42 20.28
CA CYS A 295 19.33 18.87 21.46
C CYS A 295 20.25 20.07 21.11
N SER A 296 20.12 21.18 21.82
CA SER A 296 21.01 22.34 21.69
C SER A 296 22.27 22.12 22.53
N VAL A 297 23.45 22.19 21.90
CA VAL A 297 24.73 22.03 22.57
C VAL A 297 25.47 23.36 22.58
N THR A 298 25.88 23.83 23.77
CA THR A 298 26.74 25.00 23.94
C THR A 298 28.07 24.53 24.51
N VAL A 299 29.16 24.82 23.81
CA VAL A 299 30.52 24.46 24.21
C VAL A 299 31.26 25.71 24.68
N SER A 300 31.80 25.68 25.87
CA SER A 300 32.68 26.72 26.45
C SER A 300 34.15 26.35 26.26
N ALA A 301 35.03 27.37 26.17
CA ALA A 301 36.47 27.13 26.17
C ALA A 301 36.90 26.45 27.46
N ALA A 302 37.93 25.60 27.39
CA ALA A 302 38.60 25.10 28.60
C ALA A 302 39.34 26.25 29.28
N GLU A 303 39.23 26.35 30.61
CA GLU A 303 40.01 27.35 31.40
C GLU A 303 41.50 27.06 31.36
#